data_f2b595be50c1a8af47fff8480fb5ea23
#
_entry.id   f2b595be50c1a8af47fff8480fb5ea23
#
_cell.length_a   1.000
_cell.length_b   1.000
_cell.length_c   1.000
_cell.angle_alpha   90.00
_cell.angle_beta   90.00
_cell.angle_gamma   90.00
#
_symmetry.space_group_name_H-M   'P 1'
#
loop_
_entity.id
_entity.type
_entity.pdbx_description
1 polymer ?
#
loop_
_entity_poly.entity_id
_entity_poly.type
_entity_poly.pdbx_seq_one_letter_code
_entity_poly.pdbx_strand_id
1 'polypeptide(L)'
;MLRRLTANIFDFLLVLIIIFSIISIIPQSKNAENISKELNTYIEKNLFTLKGEERNQAIDLAYSLDRETTYLYVVAALVMIVYFIFIPKYLKGKTLGKYFRKIKLVNEDISEVNYNTLTYRALLNTGLFIIILLPFFVYICNAFWYFNITLILMALQLLFWLISAIILIIKKKSLVDYLTKTKIIEVKR
;
A
#
# COMPACT_ATOMS: atom_id res chain seq x y z
N MET A 1 -15.70 -3.82 16.52
CA MET A 1 -14.39 -3.23 16.24
C MET A 1 -13.34 -4.30 15.91
N LEU A 2 -13.09 -5.28 16.78
CA LEU A 2 -12.09 -6.36 16.56
C LEU A 2 -12.25 -7.12 15.24
N ARG A 3 -13.49 -7.49 14.87
CA ARG A 3 -13.77 -8.18 13.58
C ARG A 3 -13.30 -7.38 12.37
N ARG A 4 -13.41 -6.05 12.43
CA ARG A 4 -12.96 -5.16 11.35
C ARG A 4 -11.43 -5.09 11.28
N LEU A 5 -10.77 -4.94 12.44
CA LEU A 5 -9.31 -4.89 12.50
C LEU A 5 -8.69 -6.19 11.96
N THR A 6 -9.18 -7.33 12.46
CA THR A 6 -8.68 -8.65 12.01
C THR A 6 -8.97 -8.92 10.54
N ALA A 7 -10.10 -8.45 9.99
CA ALA A 7 -10.38 -8.55 8.56
C ALA A 7 -9.37 -7.74 7.74
N ASN A 8 -9.08 -6.50 8.15
CA ASN A 8 -8.13 -5.63 7.44
C ASN A 8 -6.69 -6.19 7.50
N ILE A 9 -6.26 -6.72 8.67
CA ILE A 9 -4.95 -7.36 8.80
C ILE A 9 -4.86 -8.58 7.89
N PHE A 10 -5.89 -9.43 7.87
CA PHE A 10 -5.94 -10.59 6.99
C PHE A 10 -5.86 -10.19 5.52
N ASP A 11 -6.66 -9.20 5.10
CA ASP A 11 -6.64 -8.69 3.74
C ASP A 11 -5.26 -8.16 3.34
N PHE A 12 -4.61 -7.42 4.23
CA PHE A 12 -3.27 -6.87 3.98
C PHE A 12 -2.21 -7.96 3.84
N LEU A 13 -2.18 -8.93 4.76
CA LEU A 13 -1.26 -10.06 4.70
C LEU A 13 -1.47 -10.91 3.44
N LEU A 14 -2.72 -11.17 3.08
CA LEU A 14 -3.04 -11.93 1.87
C LEU A 14 -2.53 -11.23 0.61
N VAL A 15 -2.76 -9.92 0.49
CA VAL A 15 -2.27 -9.13 -0.64
C VAL A 15 -0.75 -9.12 -0.70
N LEU A 16 -0.06 -8.96 0.44
CA LEU A 16 1.40 -9.07 0.49
C LEU A 16 1.90 -10.43 0.00
N ILE A 17 1.30 -11.52 0.48
CA ILE A 17 1.68 -12.88 0.03
C ILE A 17 1.51 -13.01 -1.48
N ILE A 18 0.38 -12.54 -2.05
CA ILE A 18 0.14 -12.59 -3.49
C ILE A 18 1.19 -11.77 -4.25
N ILE A 19 1.48 -10.54 -3.81
CA ILE A 19 2.47 -9.68 -4.45
C ILE A 19 3.84 -10.34 -4.41
N PHE A 20 4.31 -10.80 -3.24
CA PHE A 20 5.60 -11.49 -3.12
C PHE A 20 5.68 -12.76 -3.95
N SER A 21 4.61 -13.56 -4.00
CA SER A 21 4.56 -14.76 -4.83
C SER A 21 4.68 -14.44 -6.32
N ILE A 22 4.05 -13.38 -6.80
CA ILE A 22 4.15 -12.97 -8.20
C ILE A 22 5.55 -12.41 -8.49
N ILE A 23 6.06 -11.55 -7.63
CA ILE A 23 7.39 -10.93 -7.78
C ILE A 23 8.49 -12.00 -7.79
N SER A 24 8.39 -13.05 -6.96
CA SER A 24 9.39 -14.12 -6.91
C SER A 24 9.49 -14.95 -8.20
N ILE A 25 8.45 -14.93 -9.04
CA ILE A 25 8.44 -15.65 -10.33
C ILE A 25 8.99 -14.75 -11.45
N ILE A 26 8.97 -13.44 -11.28
CA ILE A 26 9.43 -12.49 -12.30
C ILE A 26 10.97 -12.42 -12.25
N PRO A 27 11.68 -12.76 -13.34
CA PRO A 27 13.13 -12.68 -13.35
C PRO A 27 13.59 -11.23 -13.26
N GLN A 28 14.53 -10.97 -12.36
CA GLN A 28 15.19 -9.67 -12.28
C GLN A 28 16.28 -9.55 -13.33
N SER A 29 16.55 -8.32 -13.79
CA SER A 29 17.68 -8.06 -14.66
C SER A 29 18.99 -8.29 -13.89
N LYS A 30 20.06 -8.74 -14.62
CA LYS A 30 21.40 -8.85 -14.00
C LYS A 30 21.89 -7.54 -13.40
N ASN A 31 21.47 -6.41 -13.99
CA ASN A 31 21.78 -5.09 -13.48
C ASN A 31 21.13 -4.84 -12.13
N ALA A 32 19.83 -5.13 -11.99
CA ALA A 32 19.09 -5.02 -10.72
C ALA A 32 19.70 -5.93 -9.63
N GLU A 33 20.09 -7.15 -9.98
CA GLU A 33 20.75 -8.05 -9.02
C GLU A 33 22.09 -7.50 -8.52
N ASN A 34 22.91 -6.92 -9.41
CA ASN A 34 24.19 -6.33 -9.03
C ASN A 34 24.01 -5.10 -8.15
N ILE A 35 23.09 -4.18 -8.51
CA ILE A 35 22.75 -3.01 -7.70
C ILE A 35 22.24 -3.45 -6.32
N SER A 36 21.37 -4.47 -6.27
CA SER A 36 20.83 -4.99 -5.00
C SER A 36 21.93 -5.56 -4.10
N LYS A 37 22.91 -6.30 -4.66
CA LYS A 37 24.04 -6.83 -3.89
C LYS A 37 24.91 -5.70 -3.31
N GLU A 38 25.18 -4.68 -4.11
CA GLU A 38 25.94 -3.52 -3.67
C GLU A 38 25.19 -2.74 -2.58
N LEU A 39 23.90 -2.47 -2.78
CA LEU A 39 23.06 -1.80 -1.78
C LEU A 39 23.02 -2.56 -0.45
N ASN A 40 22.96 -3.90 -0.49
CA ASN A 40 22.97 -4.71 0.72
C ASN A 40 24.23 -4.51 1.57
N THR A 41 25.38 -4.20 0.98
CA THR A 41 26.61 -3.89 1.74
C THR A 41 26.47 -2.63 2.61
N TYR A 42 25.67 -1.65 2.14
CA TYR A 42 25.34 -0.44 2.91
C TYR A 42 24.27 -0.70 3.98
N ILE A 43 23.30 -1.58 3.67
CA ILE A 43 22.25 -1.98 4.65
C ILE A 43 22.90 -2.70 5.84
N GLU A 44 23.84 -3.59 5.60
CA GLU A 44 24.61 -4.31 6.64
C GLU A 44 25.42 -3.36 7.55
N LYS A 45 25.91 -2.24 6.99
CA LYS A 45 26.60 -1.19 7.76
C LYS A 45 25.66 -0.31 8.61
N ASN A 46 24.35 -0.55 8.60
CA ASN A 46 23.31 0.26 9.21
C ASN A 46 23.13 1.64 8.51
N LEU A 47 22.15 1.74 7.63
CA LEU A 47 21.82 2.94 6.83
C LEU A 47 21.69 4.24 7.66
N PHE A 48 21.27 4.15 8.92
CA PHE A 48 21.10 5.32 9.79
C PHE A 48 22.43 5.91 10.27
N THR A 49 23.52 5.17 10.18
CA THR A 49 24.86 5.63 10.59
C THR A 49 25.70 6.17 9.43
N LEU A 50 25.26 5.93 8.19
CA LEU A 50 25.97 6.42 7.00
C LEU A 50 25.97 7.94 6.93
N LYS A 51 27.10 8.53 6.58
CA LYS A 51 27.28 9.98 6.46
C LYS A 51 28.01 10.35 5.16
N GLY A 52 27.83 11.60 4.73
CA GLY A 52 28.54 12.14 3.59
C GLY A 52 28.34 11.35 2.30
N GLU A 53 29.44 10.99 1.65
CA GLU A 53 29.44 10.30 0.35
C GLU A 53 28.82 8.89 0.41
N GLU A 54 29.06 8.11 1.47
CA GLU A 54 28.47 6.77 1.59
C GLU A 54 26.95 6.83 1.62
N ARG A 55 26.35 7.80 2.30
CA ARG A 55 24.90 8.00 2.31
C ARG A 55 24.37 8.35 0.93
N ASN A 56 25.05 9.24 0.20
CA ASN A 56 24.64 9.62 -1.15
C ASN A 56 24.73 8.44 -2.11
N GLN A 57 25.79 7.64 -2.05
CA GLN A 57 25.93 6.42 -2.85
C GLN A 57 24.82 5.42 -2.54
N ALA A 58 24.47 5.20 -1.28
CA ALA A 58 23.36 4.32 -0.92
C ALA A 58 22.00 4.83 -1.46
N ILE A 59 21.77 6.16 -1.46
CA ILE A 59 20.58 6.79 -2.04
C ILE A 59 20.55 6.60 -3.57
N ASP A 60 21.68 6.81 -4.25
CA ASP A 60 21.78 6.64 -5.71
C ASP A 60 21.57 5.18 -6.13
N LEU A 61 22.10 4.23 -5.37
CA LEU A 61 21.87 2.80 -5.59
C LEU A 61 20.40 2.42 -5.39
N ALA A 62 19.77 2.89 -4.31
CA ALA A 62 18.35 2.65 -4.04
C ALA A 62 17.47 3.23 -5.16
N TYR A 63 17.76 4.45 -5.61
CA TYR A 63 17.07 5.09 -6.73
C TYR A 63 17.25 4.29 -8.04
N SER A 64 18.48 3.85 -8.32
CA SER A 64 18.79 3.07 -9.51
C SER A 64 18.08 1.71 -9.50
N LEU A 65 18.00 1.06 -8.34
CA LEU A 65 17.26 -0.19 -8.14
C LEU A 65 15.77 0.01 -8.39
N ASP A 66 15.16 1.04 -7.80
CA ASP A 66 13.75 1.35 -7.98
C ASP A 66 13.42 1.66 -9.46
N ARG A 67 14.35 2.32 -10.16
CA ARG A 67 14.21 2.61 -11.59
C ARG A 67 14.24 1.34 -12.44
N GLU A 68 15.17 0.45 -12.18
CA GLU A 68 15.29 -0.85 -12.87
C GLU A 68 14.12 -1.78 -12.58
N THR A 69 13.55 -1.68 -11.38
CA THR A 69 12.47 -2.55 -10.91
C THR A 69 11.09 -1.87 -10.91
N THR A 70 10.94 -0.74 -11.61
CA THR A 70 9.69 0.04 -11.67
C THR A 70 8.47 -0.81 -12.08
N TYR A 71 8.64 -1.80 -12.95
CA TYR A 71 7.58 -2.72 -13.35
C TYR A 71 6.96 -3.48 -12.17
N LEU A 72 7.71 -3.70 -11.08
CA LEU A 72 7.19 -4.37 -9.88
C LEU A 72 6.14 -3.51 -9.16
N TYR A 73 6.29 -2.18 -9.18
CA TYR A 73 5.25 -1.27 -8.66
C TYR A 73 3.96 -1.37 -9.49
N VAL A 74 4.08 -1.51 -10.80
CA VAL A 74 2.91 -1.70 -11.68
C VAL A 74 2.19 -3.01 -11.35
N VAL A 75 2.94 -4.10 -11.18
CA VAL A 75 2.40 -5.40 -10.78
C VAL A 75 1.70 -5.30 -9.42
N ALA A 76 2.35 -4.69 -8.43
CA ALA A 76 1.77 -4.49 -7.10
C ALA A 76 0.48 -3.66 -7.16
N ALA A 77 0.49 -2.56 -7.94
CA ALA A 77 -0.70 -1.72 -8.13
C ALA A 77 -1.86 -2.51 -8.75
N LEU A 78 -1.61 -3.32 -9.78
CA LEU A 78 -2.62 -4.15 -10.42
C LEU A 78 -3.23 -5.16 -9.44
N VAL A 79 -2.41 -5.86 -8.66
CA VAL A 79 -2.88 -6.79 -7.62
C VAL A 79 -3.76 -6.07 -6.61
N MET A 80 -3.34 -4.89 -6.13
CA MET A 80 -4.10 -4.10 -5.16
C MET A 80 -5.43 -3.59 -5.74
N ILE A 81 -5.44 -3.14 -6.99
CA ILE A 81 -6.66 -2.71 -7.70
C ILE A 81 -7.64 -3.87 -7.80
N VAL A 82 -7.20 -5.04 -8.25
CA VAL A 82 -8.05 -6.23 -8.33
C VAL A 82 -8.60 -6.58 -6.95
N TYR A 83 -7.75 -6.63 -5.93
CA TYR A 83 -8.13 -7.09 -4.60
C TYR A 83 -9.03 -6.09 -3.85
N PHE A 84 -8.74 -4.80 -3.88
CA PHE A 84 -9.45 -3.79 -3.08
C PHE A 84 -10.58 -3.06 -3.82
N ILE A 85 -10.64 -3.18 -5.15
CA ILE A 85 -11.69 -2.52 -5.95
C ILE A 85 -12.60 -3.57 -6.60
N PHE A 86 -12.04 -4.49 -7.40
CA PHE A 86 -12.86 -5.43 -8.16
C PHE A 86 -13.48 -6.52 -7.27
N ILE A 87 -12.70 -7.18 -6.41
CA ILE A 87 -13.23 -8.23 -5.52
C ILE A 87 -14.36 -7.68 -4.64
N PRO A 88 -14.24 -6.55 -3.92
CA PRO A 88 -15.35 -6.02 -3.14
C PRO A 88 -16.57 -5.62 -3.98
N LYS A 89 -16.37 -5.21 -5.22
CA LYS A 89 -17.51 -4.92 -6.11
C LYS A 89 -18.29 -6.18 -6.44
N TYR A 90 -17.59 -7.26 -6.83
CA TYR A 90 -18.22 -8.56 -7.10
C TYR A 90 -18.85 -9.18 -5.86
N LEU A 91 -18.20 -9.08 -4.71
CA LEU A 91 -18.68 -9.65 -3.44
C LEU A 91 -19.58 -8.68 -2.63
N LYS A 92 -20.20 -7.69 -3.29
CA LYS A 92 -21.17 -6.76 -2.72
C LYS A 92 -20.65 -6.09 -1.42
N GLY A 93 -19.46 -5.51 -1.52
CA GLY A 93 -18.81 -4.77 -0.43
C GLY A 93 -17.94 -5.63 0.49
N LYS A 94 -17.59 -6.87 0.10
CA LYS A 94 -16.75 -7.75 0.92
C LYS A 94 -15.40 -7.99 0.24
N THR A 95 -14.30 -7.77 0.95
CA THR A 95 -13.01 -8.41 0.68
C THR A 95 -13.04 -9.83 1.26
N LEU A 96 -12.03 -10.65 0.97
CA LEU A 96 -11.97 -12.01 1.52
C LEU A 96 -11.94 -11.99 3.06
N GLY A 97 -11.15 -11.11 3.69
CA GLY A 97 -11.12 -10.97 5.13
C GLY A 97 -12.47 -10.54 5.72
N LYS A 98 -13.18 -9.62 5.06
CA LYS A 98 -14.54 -9.22 5.46
C LYS A 98 -15.54 -10.35 5.27
N TYR A 99 -15.40 -11.13 4.21
CA TYR A 99 -16.24 -12.30 3.97
C TYR A 99 -16.12 -13.31 5.10
N PHE A 100 -14.90 -13.70 5.49
CA PHE A 100 -14.66 -14.63 6.61
C PHE A 100 -15.16 -14.10 7.95
N ARG A 101 -15.09 -12.78 8.18
CA ARG A 101 -15.56 -12.13 9.42
C ARG A 101 -17.05 -11.78 9.42
N LYS A 102 -17.79 -12.14 8.34
CA LYS A 102 -19.23 -11.88 8.17
C LYS A 102 -19.59 -10.39 8.32
N ILE A 103 -18.76 -9.52 7.76
CA ILE A 103 -18.99 -8.08 7.69
C ILE A 103 -18.96 -7.64 6.24
N LYS A 104 -19.67 -6.55 5.91
CA LYS A 104 -19.62 -5.94 4.59
C LYS A 104 -19.57 -4.42 4.67
N LEU A 105 -18.98 -3.82 3.66
CA LEU A 105 -18.97 -2.39 3.43
C LEU A 105 -20.24 -1.99 2.67
N VAL A 106 -20.89 -0.93 3.13
CA VAL A 106 -22.05 -0.33 2.47
C VAL A 106 -21.95 1.19 2.54
N ASN A 107 -22.69 1.89 1.71
CA ASN A 107 -22.90 3.33 1.85
C ASN A 107 -23.70 3.64 3.14
N GLU A 108 -23.74 4.90 3.57
CA GLU A 108 -24.48 5.29 4.78
C GLU A 108 -25.99 4.99 4.69
N ASP A 109 -26.56 5.05 3.48
CA ASP A 109 -27.95 4.68 3.15
C ASP A 109 -28.20 3.17 3.03
N ILE A 110 -27.18 2.33 3.33
CA ILE A 110 -27.22 0.86 3.22
C ILE A 110 -27.19 0.36 1.76
N SER A 111 -27.12 1.23 0.77
CA SER A 111 -26.94 0.83 -0.64
C SER A 111 -25.58 0.17 -0.88
N GLU A 112 -25.44 -0.53 -2.01
CA GLU A 112 -24.17 -1.13 -2.41
C GLU A 112 -23.15 -0.04 -2.80
N VAL A 113 -21.89 -0.27 -2.42
CA VAL A 113 -20.79 0.63 -2.78
C VAL A 113 -20.51 0.59 -4.29
N ASN A 114 -20.25 1.74 -4.87
CA ASN A 114 -19.87 1.89 -6.27
C ASN A 114 -18.34 1.82 -6.45
N TYR A 115 -17.90 1.76 -7.72
CA TYR A 115 -16.48 1.71 -8.05
C TYR A 115 -15.71 2.94 -7.53
N ASN A 116 -16.26 4.14 -7.67
CA ASN A 116 -15.59 5.37 -7.24
C ASN A 116 -15.32 5.35 -5.74
N THR A 117 -16.31 4.95 -4.94
CA THR A 117 -16.16 4.80 -3.48
C THR A 117 -15.09 3.77 -3.12
N LEU A 118 -15.04 2.63 -3.81
CA LEU A 118 -14.03 1.60 -3.59
C LEU A 118 -12.63 2.09 -3.99
N THR A 119 -12.51 2.80 -5.10
CA THR A 119 -11.25 3.40 -5.56
C THR A 119 -10.72 4.43 -4.56
N TYR A 120 -11.54 5.38 -4.11
CA TYR A 120 -11.12 6.35 -3.08
C TYR A 120 -10.69 5.64 -1.79
N ARG A 121 -11.40 4.61 -1.38
CA ARG A 121 -11.03 3.82 -0.21
C ARG A 121 -9.72 3.08 -0.39
N ALA A 122 -9.49 2.48 -1.55
CA ALA A 122 -8.22 1.80 -1.86
C ALA A 122 -7.06 2.80 -1.84
N LEU A 123 -7.19 3.94 -2.51
CA LEU A 123 -6.16 4.99 -2.53
C LEU A 123 -5.78 5.45 -1.12
N LEU A 124 -6.78 5.76 -0.27
CA LEU A 124 -6.54 6.33 1.06
C LEU A 124 -6.10 5.29 2.09
N ASN A 125 -6.71 4.09 2.07
CA ASN A 125 -6.53 3.12 3.16
C ASN A 125 -5.35 2.19 2.96
N THR A 126 -4.96 1.90 1.72
CA THR A 126 -3.93 0.89 1.41
C THR A 126 -2.59 1.48 0.97
N GLY A 127 -2.53 2.79 0.77
CA GLY A 127 -1.33 3.44 0.20
C GLY A 127 -1.17 3.19 -1.31
N LEU A 128 -2.21 2.71 -1.99
CA LEU A 128 -2.19 2.47 -3.43
C LEU A 128 -1.74 3.70 -4.23
N PHE A 129 -2.08 4.91 -3.77
CA PHE A 129 -1.66 6.14 -4.43
C PHE A 129 -0.13 6.31 -4.45
N ILE A 130 0.59 5.89 -3.38
CA ILE A 130 2.04 5.93 -3.32
C ILE A 130 2.63 5.00 -4.37
N ILE A 131 2.14 3.75 -4.42
CA ILE A 131 2.61 2.73 -5.36
C ILE A 131 2.39 3.18 -6.82
N ILE A 132 1.32 3.95 -7.10
CA ILE A 132 1.07 4.51 -8.43
C ILE A 132 1.98 5.71 -8.71
N LEU A 133 2.26 6.55 -7.71
CA LEU A 133 3.05 7.78 -7.92
C LEU A 133 4.56 7.53 -8.00
N LEU A 134 5.09 6.56 -7.26
CA LEU A 134 6.53 6.28 -7.25
C LEU A 134 7.12 6.01 -8.65
N PRO A 135 6.49 5.23 -9.54
CA PRO A 135 6.95 5.08 -10.92
C PRO A 135 7.11 6.40 -11.69
N PHE A 136 6.25 7.39 -11.44
CA PHE A 136 6.38 8.69 -12.09
C PHE A 136 7.56 9.47 -11.53
N PHE A 137 7.71 9.50 -10.21
CA PHE A 137 8.79 10.27 -9.58
C PHE A 137 10.17 9.72 -9.89
N VAL A 138 10.32 8.41 -10.05
CA VAL A 138 11.61 7.78 -10.40
C VAL A 138 12.13 8.20 -11.79
N TYR A 139 11.25 8.63 -12.71
CA TYR A 139 11.64 9.09 -14.04
C TYR A 139 11.74 10.62 -14.16
N ILE A 140 11.08 11.36 -13.26
CA ILE A 140 11.03 12.83 -13.34
C ILE A 140 12.04 13.48 -12.40
N CYS A 141 12.31 12.87 -11.24
CA CYS A 141 13.19 13.41 -10.21
C CYS A 141 14.60 12.82 -10.31
N ASN A 142 15.59 13.52 -9.76
CA ASN A 142 16.89 12.92 -9.44
C ASN A 142 16.81 12.13 -8.12
N ALA A 143 17.83 11.34 -7.80
CA ALA A 143 17.86 10.46 -6.65
C ALA A 143 17.57 11.18 -5.31
N PHE A 144 18.14 12.38 -5.11
CA PHE A 144 17.93 13.17 -3.89
C PHE A 144 16.46 13.56 -3.72
N TRP A 145 15.82 14.14 -4.74
CA TRP A 145 14.41 14.54 -4.66
C TRP A 145 13.48 13.34 -4.61
N TYR A 146 13.75 12.28 -5.37
CA TYR A 146 12.98 11.04 -5.31
C TYR A 146 12.95 10.46 -3.89
N PHE A 147 14.12 10.35 -3.25
CA PHE A 147 14.22 9.83 -1.88
C PHE A 147 13.43 10.68 -0.88
N ASN A 148 13.57 12.00 -0.93
CA ASN A 148 12.87 12.91 -0.01
C ASN A 148 11.34 12.87 -0.24
N ILE A 149 10.88 12.89 -1.49
CA ILE A 149 9.45 12.78 -1.81
C ILE A 149 8.89 11.44 -1.30
N THR A 150 9.61 10.34 -1.51
CA THR A 150 9.20 9.02 -1.02
C THR A 150 9.04 9.01 0.50
N LEU A 151 10.01 9.55 1.23
CA LEU A 151 9.93 9.67 2.69
C LEU A 151 8.74 10.51 3.15
N ILE A 152 8.49 11.65 2.51
CA ILE A 152 7.35 12.52 2.83
C ILE A 152 6.04 11.78 2.58
N LEU A 153 5.88 11.12 1.44
CA LEU A 153 4.66 10.37 1.11
C LEU A 153 4.42 9.23 2.11
N MET A 154 5.46 8.48 2.48
CA MET A 154 5.38 7.42 3.49
C MET A 154 5.01 7.97 4.87
N ALA A 155 5.61 9.08 5.29
CA ALA A 155 5.30 9.74 6.56
C ALA A 155 3.84 10.23 6.59
N LEU A 156 3.35 10.85 5.53
CA LEU A 156 1.96 11.30 5.41
C LEU A 156 0.99 10.12 5.48
N GLN A 157 1.30 8.99 4.81
CA GLN A 157 0.47 7.79 4.86
C GLN A 157 0.42 7.18 6.27
N LEU A 158 1.57 7.13 6.97
CA LEU A 158 1.62 6.66 8.35
C LEU A 158 0.79 7.55 9.28
N LEU A 159 0.93 8.87 9.17
CA LEU A 159 0.11 9.83 9.92
C LEU A 159 -1.39 9.65 9.65
N PHE A 160 -1.76 9.46 8.39
CA PHE A 160 -3.13 9.18 8.01
C PHE A 160 -3.67 7.90 8.67
N TRP A 161 -2.89 6.82 8.68
CA TRP A 161 -3.28 5.57 9.34
C TRP A 161 -3.40 5.74 10.85
N LEU A 162 -2.48 6.44 11.51
CA LEU A 162 -2.54 6.72 12.95
C LEU A 162 -3.80 7.51 13.31
N ILE A 163 -4.07 8.61 12.60
CA ILE A 163 -5.29 9.42 12.81
C ILE A 163 -6.54 8.57 12.57
N SER A 164 -6.56 7.78 11.50
CA SER A 164 -7.69 6.90 11.17
C SER A 164 -7.93 5.84 12.25
N ALA A 165 -6.86 5.30 12.84
CA ALA A 165 -6.94 4.33 13.94
C ALA A 165 -7.48 4.98 15.23
N ILE A 166 -7.01 6.17 15.59
CA ILE A 166 -7.49 6.92 16.76
C ILE A 166 -9.00 7.21 16.61
N ILE A 167 -9.41 7.74 15.46
CA ILE A 167 -10.82 8.04 15.17
C ILE A 167 -11.67 6.76 15.23
N LEU A 168 -11.17 5.64 14.71
CA LEU A 168 -11.84 4.34 14.77
C LEU A 168 -12.09 3.87 16.21
N ILE A 169 -11.11 4.08 17.10
CA ILE A 169 -11.23 3.70 18.51
C ILE A 169 -12.30 4.56 19.20
N ILE A 170 -12.26 5.88 18.98
CA ILE A 170 -13.15 6.83 19.67
C ILE A 170 -14.57 6.76 19.11
N LYS A 171 -14.72 6.82 17.79
CA LYS A 171 -16.01 6.98 17.11
C LYS A 171 -16.57 5.72 16.47
N LYS A 172 -15.87 4.57 16.58
CA LYS A 172 -16.21 3.29 15.93
C LYS A 172 -16.36 3.37 14.40
N LYS A 173 -15.90 4.46 13.78
CA LYS A 173 -15.94 4.75 12.36
C LYS A 173 -14.59 5.34 11.96
N SER A 174 -13.92 4.81 10.93
CA SER A 174 -12.58 5.29 10.53
C SER A 174 -12.66 6.61 9.77
N LEU A 175 -11.53 7.32 9.66
CA LEU A 175 -11.44 8.54 8.86
C LEU A 175 -11.87 8.27 7.40
N VAL A 176 -11.45 7.15 6.83
CA VAL A 176 -11.83 6.75 5.46
C VAL A 176 -13.34 6.57 5.34
N ASP A 177 -14.02 6.00 6.35
CA ASP A 177 -15.48 5.84 6.32
C ASP A 177 -16.20 7.19 6.32
N TYR A 178 -15.66 8.19 7.03
CA TYR A 178 -16.21 9.55 7.01
C TYR A 178 -16.04 10.19 5.64
N LEU A 179 -14.82 10.14 5.09
CA LEU A 179 -14.51 10.75 3.79
C LEU A 179 -15.29 10.14 2.63
N THR A 180 -15.56 8.83 2.72
CA THR A 180 -16.26 8.10 1.64
C THR A 180 -17.75 7.87 1.92
N LYS A 181 -18.29 8.42 3.00
CA LYS A 181 -19.70 8.26 3.41
C LYS A 181 -20.15 6.79 3.45
N THR A 182 -19.34 5.95 4.09
CA THR A 182 -19.57 4.51 4.16
C THR A 182 -19.60 4.02 5.61
N LYS A 183 -20.12 2.81 5.81
CA LYS A 183 -20.11 2.10 7.08
C LYS A 183 -19.90 0.60 6.87
N ILE A 184 -19.40 -0.06 7.92
CA ILE A 184 -19.28 -1.51 7.94
C ILE A 184 -20.43 -2.07 8.79
N ILE A 185 -21.16 -3.03 8.23
CA ILE A 185 -22.28 -3.71 8.90
C ILE A 185 -22.00 -5.20 9.02
N GLU A 186 -22.61 -5.83 10.03
CA GLU A 186 -22.60 -7.28 10.17
C GLU A 186 -23.63 -7.91 9.21
N VAL A 187 -23.25 -9.02 8.60
CA VAL A 187 -24.15 -9.80 7.75
C VAL A 187 -24.77 -10.89 8.64
N LYS A 188 -26.04 -10.73 8.99
CA LYS A 188 -26.82 -11.81 9.60
C LYS A 188 -26.99 -12.95 8.57
N ARG A 189 -26.97 -14.18 9.05
CA ARG A 189 -27.34 -15.36 8.25
C ARG A 189 -28.80 -15.34 7.93
#